data_e86edd19af69bf03ad2ef588b9a66064
#
_entry.id   e86edd19af69bf03ad2ef588b9a66064
#
_cell.length_a   1.000
_cell.length_b   1.000
_cell.length_c   1.000
_cell.angle_alpha   90.00
_cell.angle_beta   90.00
_cell.angle_gamma   90.00
#
_symmetry.space_group_name_H-M   'P 1'
#
loop_
_entity.id
_entity.type
_entity.pdbx_description
1 polymer ?
#
loop_
_entity_poly.entity_id
_entity_poly.type
_entity_poly.pdbx_seq_one_letter_code
_entity_poly.pdbx_strand_id
1 'polypeptide(L)'
;FVFVGTEPNVSFLKENELVKQSKGGWIVTNDKMETSVEGIYAAGDVRDKYLRQVVTAAGDGAVAAMAAYAYITEQLHLNSVLIEPEEVIALITSSIDQDQVKLQVEAEAYAKESGKKIAFIDGYRNGKMVEKLGIAELPAIIEMKKGTMARSAKPASIDDVKNFVA
;
A
#
# COMPACT_ATOMS: atom_id res chain seq x y z
N PHE A 1 34.11 5.67 -34.65
CA PHE A 1 33.27 5.88 -33.47
C PHE A 1 33.65 4.86 -32.39
N VAL A 2 33.92 5.32 -31.18
CA VAL A 2 34.24 4.46 -30.03
C VAL A 2 33.02 4.46 -29.11
N PHE A 3 32.42 3.30 -28.91
CA PHE A 3 31.30 3.10 -27.96
C PHE A 3 31.87 2.42 -26.72
N VAL A 4 31.97 3.16 -25.61
CA VAL A 4 32.55 2.66 -24.34
C VAL A 4 31.51 2.15 -23.36
N GLY A 5 30.22 2.08 -23.78
CA GLY A 5 29.10 1.70 -22.92
C GLY A 5 28.49 2.88 -22.16
N THR A 6 27.59 2.57 -21.25
CA THR A 6 26.88 3.54 -20.41
C THR A 6 26.96 3.13 -18.95
N GLU A 7 27.16 4.11 -18.07
CA GLU A 7 27.08 3.93 -16.62
C GLU A 7 25.91 4.73 -16.06
N PRO A 8 25.17 4.21 -15.05
CA PRO A 8 24.08 4.96 -14.44
C PRO A 8 24.62 6.11 -13.59
N ASN A 9 24.05 7.32 -13.76
CA ASN A 9 24.41 8.46 -12.92
C ASN A 9 23.62 8.41 -11.61
N VAL A 10 24.05 7.55 -10.71
CA VAL A 10 23.43 7.30 -9.39
C VAL A 10 24.39 7.56 -8.22
N SER A 11 25.40 8.39 -8.44
CA SER A 11 26.43 8.72 -7.45
C SER A 11 25.84 9.29 -6.15
N PHE A 12 24.72 10.00 -6.25
CA PHE A 12 23.98 10.55 -5.10
C PHE A 12 23.34 9.48 -4.18
N LEU A 13 23.22 8.23 -4.64
CA LEU A 13 22.73 7.11 -3.83
C LEU A 13 23.84 6.35 -3.10
N LYS A 14 25.11 6.60 -3.42
CA LYS A 14 26.24 5.81 -2.89
C LYS A 14 26.44 5.94 -1.39
N GLU A 15 26.01 7.04 -0.78
CA GLU A 15 26.12 7.26 0.67
C GLU A 15 24.97 6.60 1.48
N ASN A 16 23.90 6.22 0.79
CA ASN A 16 22.73 5.59 1.39
C ASN A 16 22.42 4.29 0.64
N GLU A 17 22.89 3.17 1.12
CA GLU A 17 22.60 1.83 0.54
C GLU A 17 21.12 1.43 0.60
N LEU A 18 20.23 2.41 0.81
CA LEU A 18 18.78 2.20 0.97
C LEU A 18 18.13 1.68 -0.30
N VAL A 19 18.54 2.21 -1.48
CA VAL A 19 17.97 1.81 -2.77
C VAL A 19 18.79 0.69 -3.38
N LYS A 20 18.15 -0.46 -3.57
CA LYS A 20 18.80 -1.65 -4.16
C LYS A 20 19.29 -1.37 -5.58
N GLN A 21 20.55 -1.71 -5.83
CA GLN A 21 21.18 -1.63 -7.14
C GLN A 21 21.61 -3.00 -7.63
N SER A 22 21.64 -3.18 -8.95
CA SER A 22 22.22 -4.38 -9.59
C SER A 22 23.75 -4.32 -9.56
N LYS A 23 24.41 -5.42 -9.94
CA LYS A 23 25.89 -5.49 -10.00
C LYS A 23 26.52 -4.39 -10.89
N GLY A 24 25.76 -3.89 -11.86
CA GLY A 24 26.19 -2.79 -12.75
C GLY A 24 25.88 -1.40 -12.22
N GLY A 25 25.39 -1.26 -10.98
CA GLY A 25 25.02 0.02 -10.36
C GLY A 25 23.64 0.56 -10.77
N TRP A 26 22.87 -0.17 -11.57
CA TRP A 26 21.52 0.24 -12.02
C TRP A 26 20.49 0.06 -10.91
N ILE A 27 19.52 0.97 -10.80
CA ILE A 27 18.45 0.89 -9.81
C ILE A 27 17.51 -0.28 -10.15
N VAL A 28 17.34 -1.20 -9.21
CA VAL A 28 16.38 -2.31 -9.35
C VAL A 28 14.98 -1.82 -9.03
N THR A 29 14.03 -2.06 -9.94
CA THR A 29 12.61 -1.72 -9.74
C THR A 29 11.72 -2.89 -10.16
N ASN A 30 10.48 -2.87 -9.67
CA ASN A 30 9.42 -3.73 -10.19
C ASN A 30 8.73 -3.13 -11.44
N ASP A 31 7.67 -3.78 -11.93
CA ASP A 31 6.93 -3.32 -13.12
C ASP A 31 6.18 -1.99 -12.90
N LYS A 32 5.95 -1.59 -11.65
CA LYS A 32 5.37 -0.29 -11.27
C LYS A 32 6.42 0.80 -11.06
N MET A 33 7.67 0.54 -11.43
CA MET A 33 8.80 1.46 -11.22
C MET A 33 9.14 1.74 -9.75
N GLU A 34 8.58 0.97 -8.80
CA GLU A 34 8.88 1.08 -7.38
C GLU A 34 10.28 0.53 -7.10
N THR A 35 11.04 1.24 -6.28
CA THR A 35 12.35 0.79 -5.78
C THR A 35 12.20 -0.09 -4.53
N SER A 36 13.32 -0.50 -3.92
CA SER A 36 13.31 -1.17 -2.62
C SER A 36 12.86 -0.29 -1.45
N VAL A 37 12.76 1.03 -1.68
CA VAL A 37 12.32 2.00 -0.67
C VAL A 37 10.93 2.49 -1.03
N GLU A 38 10.01 2.35 -0.10
CA GLU A 38 8.62 2.76 -0.29
C GLU A 38 8.51 4.26 -0.58
N GLY A 39 7.67 4.63 -1.55
CA GLY A 39 7.48 6.01 -1.98
C GLY A 39 8.58 6.55 -2.90
N ILE A 40 9.62 5.77 -3.18
CA ILE A 40 10.69 6.12 -4.13
C ILE A 40 10.54 5.30 -5.40
N TYR A 41 10.49 6.00 -6.51
CA TYR A 41 10.35 5.43 -7.86
C TYR A 41 11.59 5.76 -8.69
N ALA A 42 11.94 4.89 -9.62
CA ALA A 42 12.98 5.17 -10.61
C ALA A 42 12.43 4.89 -12.00
N ALA A 43 12.76 5.77 -12.96
CA ALA A 43 12.31 5.69 -14.34
C ALA A 43 13.45 6.01 -15.30
N GLY A 44 13.37 5.48 -16.52
CA GLY A 44 14.33 5.76 -17.56
C GLY A 44 15.63 4.95 -17.46
N ASP A 45 16.70 5.52 -17.97
CA ASP A 45 17.94 4.80 -18.21
C ASP A 45 18.77 4.48 -16.96
N VAL A 46 18.39 5.02 -15.80
CA VAL A 46 19.00 4.68 -14.50
C VAL A 46 18.57 3.31 -13.97
N ARG A 47 17.48 2.72 -14.53
CA ARG A 47 16.95 1.44 -14.11
C ARG A 47 17.73 0.27 -14.68
N ASP A 48 17.72 -0.83 -13.94
CA ASP A 48 18.13 -2.16 -14.43
C ASP A 48 17.11 -2.70 -15.43
N LYS A 49 17.34 -2.43 -16.73
CA LYS A 49 16.48 -2.84 -17.84
C LYS A 49 17.28 -3.17 -19.08
N TYR A 50 16.68 -3.97 -19.96
CA TYR A 50 17.32 -4.41 -21.20
C TYR A 50 17.50 -3.27 -22.21
N LEU A 51 16.46 -2.49 -22.47
CA LEU A 51 16.46 -1.46 -23.53
C LEU A 51 16.46 -0.05 -22.95
N ARG A 52 17.46 0.74 -23.35
CA ARG A 52 17.63 2.15 -22.98
C ARG A 52 17.45 3.01 -24.20
N GLN A 53 16.27 3.62 -24.32
CA GLN A 53 15.85 4.48 -25.42
C GLN A 53 14.93 5.58 -24.86
N VAL A 54 14.86 6.72 -25.54
CA VAL A 54 13.98 7.84 -25.15
C VAL A 54 12.53 7.38 -24.97
N VAL A 55 12.00 6.58 -25.89
CA VAL A 55 10.64 6.08 -25.80
C VAL A 55 10.41 5.18 -24.60
N THR A 56 11.36 4.31 -24.24
CA THR A 56 11.24 3.45 -23.06
C THR A 56 11.41 4.24 -21.77
N ALA A 57 12.24 5.28 -21.77
CA ALA A 57 12.38 6.19 -20.64
C ALA A 57 11.08 6.99 -20.40
N ALA A 58 10.44 7.48 -21.46
CA ALA A 58 9.15 8.16 -21.37
C ALA A 58 8.03 7.21 -20.86
N GLY A 59 8.01 5.97 -21.36
CA GLY A 59 7.07 4.94 -20.88
C GLY A 59 7.25 4.63 -19.40
N ASP A 60 8.47 4.44 -18.95
CA ASP A 60 8.80 4.26 -17.52
C ASP A 60 8.29 5.44 -16.69
N GLY A 61 8.49 6.68 -17.16
CA GLY A 61 8.03 7.90 -16.49
C GLY A 61 6.51 7.92 -16.32
N ALA A 62 5.76 7.53 -17.36
CA ALA A 62 4.31 7.45 -17.29
C ALA A 62 3.84 6.41 -16.26
N VAL A 63 4.45 5.22 -16.24
CA VAL A 63 4.13 4.17 -15.26
C VAL A 63 4.47 4.63 -13.84
N ALA A 64 5.66 5.21 -13.63
CA ALA A 64 6.08 5.73 -12.34
C ALA A 64 5.13 6.81 -11.80
N ALA A 65 4.69 7.74 -12.67
CA ALA A 65 3.76 8.79 -12.29
C ALA A 65 2.41 8.24 -11.84
N MET A 66 1.86 7.25 -12.57
CA MET A 66 0.60 6.60 -12.21
C MET A 66 0.71 5.80 -10.92
N ALA A 67 1.82 5.07 -10.73
CA ALA A 67 2.07 4.32 -9.50
C ALA A 67 2.24 5.23 -8.27
N ALA A 68 2.97 6.35 -8.43
CA ALA A 68 3.13 7.35 -7.38
C ALA A 68 1.80 8.03 -7.04
N TYR A 69 0.99 8.37 -8.04
CA TYR A 69 -0.34 8.95 -7.82
C TYR A 69 -1.25 7.99 -7.03
N ALA A 70 -1.30 6.71 -7.42
CA ALA A 70 -2.08 5.70 -6.71
C ALA A 70 -1.61 5.55 -5.25
N TYR A 71 -0.30 5.50 -5.02
CA TYR A 71 0.29 5.44 -3.69
C TYR A 71 -0.09 6.64 -2.81
N ILE A 72 0.05 7.87 -3.33
CA ILE A 72 -0.28 9.09 -2.59
C ILE A 72 -1.77 9.12 -2.25
N THR A 73 -2.64 8.77 -3.19
CA THR A 73 -4.10 8.75 -2.98
C THR A 73 -4.47 7.73 -1.91
N GLU A 74 -3.88 6.54 -1.93
CA GLU A 74 -4.07 5.51 -0.90
C GLU A 74 -3.62 6.01 0.48
N GLN A 75 -2.42 6.60 0.58
CA GLN A 75 -1.89 7.10 1.84
C GLN A 75 -2.76 8.23 2.42
N LEU A 76 -3.22 9.17 1.60
CA LEU A 76 -4.11 10.25 2.03
C LEU A 76 -5.46 9.69 2.54
N HIS A 77 -6.04 8.74 1.83
CA HIS A 77 -7.29 8.10 2.25
C HIS A 77 -7.12 7.37 3.59
N LEU A 78 -6.09 6.55 3.73
CA LEU A 78 -5.83 5.80 4.96
C LEU A 78 -5.53 6.71 6.14
N ASN A 79 -4.78 7.79 5.92
CA ASN A 79 -4.52 8.77 6.97
C ASN A 79 -5.82 9.42 7.46
N SER A 80 -6.68 9.84 6.54
CA SER A 80 -7.96 10.47 6.89
C SER A 80 -8.92 9.53 7.64
N VAL A 81 -8.86 8.22 7.34
CA VAL A 81 -9.77 7.22 7.92
C VAL A 81 -9.24 6.64 9.23
N LEU A 82 -7.93 6.38 9.32
CA LEU A 82 -7.35 5.61 10.45
C LEU A 82 -6.49 6.46 11.39
N ILE A 83 -5.84 7.52 10.90
CA ILE A 83 -4.81 8.23 11.65
C ILE A 83 -5.33 9.55 12.22
N GLU A 84 -6.04 10.35 11.42
CA GLU A 84 -6.56 11.66 11.84
C GLU A 84 -7.66 11.59 12.91
N PRO A 85 -8.60 10.61 12.89
CA PRO A 85 -9.61 10.51 13.93
C PRO A 85 -9.00 10.21 15.30
N GLU A 86 -9.54 10.81 16.36
CA GLU A 86 -9.13 10.49 17.74
C GLU A 86 -9.39 9.03 18.09
N GLU A 87 -10.51 8.49 17.57
CA GLU A 87 -10.90 7.09 17.73
C GLU A 87 -11.67 6.62 16.49
N VAL A 88 -11.32 5.47 15.96
CA VAL A 88 -12.02 4.82 14.86
C VAL A 88 -11.96 3.30 14.99
N ILE A 89 -13.09 2.67 14.71
CA ILE A 89 -13.17 1.21 14.52
C ILE A 89 -13.20 0.96 13.02
N ALA A 90 -12.35 0.07 12.53
CA ALA A 90 -12.31 -0.31 11.13
C ALA A 90 -12.44 -1.82 10.95
N LEU A 91 -13.29 -2.24 10.03
CA LEU A 91 -13.38 -3.60 9.54
C LEU A 91 -12.62 -3.70 8.23
N ILE A 92 -11.62 -4.56 8.20
CA ILE A 92 -10.74 -4.78 7.06
C ILE A 92 -11.06 -6.17 6.50
N THR A 93 -11.52 -6.19 5.25
CA THR A 93 -11.94 -7.42 4.55
C THR A 93 -11.22 -7.54 3.22
N SER A 94 -11.30 -8.68 2.58
CA SER A 94 -10.77 -8.90 1.23
C SER A 94 -11.90 -8.91 0.21
N SER A 95 -11.83 -8.04 -0.79
CA SER A 95 -12.81 -7.97 -1.88
C SER A 95 -12.82 -9.19 -2.82
N ILE A 96 -11.79 -10.05 -2.75
CA ILE A 96 -11.70 -11.29 -3.53
C ILE A 96 -12.21 -12.51 -2.78
N ASP A 97 -12.51 -12.40 -1.48
CA ASP A 97 -13.04 -13.47 -0.63
C ASP A 97 -14.55 -13.28 -0.43
N GLN A 98 -15.35 -14.20 -0.95
CA GLN A 98 -16.81 -14.06 -0.93
C GLN A 98 -17.42 -14.06 0.47
N ASP A 99 -16.84 -14.79 1.42
CA ASP A 99 -17.35 -14.84 2.78
C ASP A 99 -17.03 -13.55 3.53
N GLN A 100 -15.87 -12.95 3.28
CA GLN A 100 -15.52 -11.65 3.83
C GLN A 100 -16.34 -10.52 3.22
N VAL A 101 -16.68 -10.59 1.93
CA VAL A 101 -17.60 -9.65 1.28
C VAL A 101 -18.98 -9.72 1.93
N LYS A 102 -19.51 -10.92 2.21
CA LYS A 102 -20.79 -11.08 2.94
C LYS A 102 -20.74 -10.48 4.34
N LEU A 103 -19.66 -10.77 5.08
CA LEU A 103 -19.44 -10.19 6.41
C LEU A 103 -19.43 -8.67 6.37
N GLN A 104 -18.77 -8.08 5.37
CA GLN A 104 -18.75 -6.63 5.20
C GLN A 104 -20.15 -6.06 4.97
N VAL A 105 -20.95 -6.65 4.07
CA VAL A 105 -22.33 -6.21 3.79
C VAL A 105 -23.21 -6.26 5.02
N GLU A 106 -23.10 -7.34 5.81
CA GLU A 106 -23.83 -7.47 7.09
C GLU A 106 -23.38 -6.42 8.12
N ALA A 107 -22.08 -6.13 8.20
CA ALA A 107 -21.52 -5.12 9.09
C ALA A 107 -21.91 -3.70 8.66
N GLU A 108 -21.99 -3.41 7.36
CA GLU A 108 -22.48 -2.13 6.84
C GLU A 108 -23.95 -1.90 7.19
N ALA A 109 -24.80 -2.95 7.05
CA ALA A 109 -26.20 -2.90 7.46
C ALA A 109 -26.34 -2.64 8.97
N TYR A 110 -25.58 -3.38 9.78
CA TYR A 110 -25.56 -3.18 11.24
C TYR A 110 -25.10 -1.78 11.64
N ALA A 111 -24.02 -1.27 11.04
CA ALA A 111 -23.53 0.08 11.30
C ALA A 111 -24.59 1.15 11.02
N LYS A 112 -25.31 0.99 9.89
CA LYS A 112 -26.42 1.88 9.51
C LYS A 112 -27.60 1.82 10.47
N GLU A 113 -28.01 0.63 10.91
CA GLU A 113 -29.15 0.44 11.81
C GLU A 113 -28.84 0.88 13.24
N SER A 114 -27.64 0.59 13.74
CA SER A 114 -27.23 0.91 15.10
C SER A 114 -26.70 2.32 15.29
N GLY A 115 -26.42 3.03 14.20
CA GLY A 115 -25.76 4.34 14.22
C GLY A 115 -24.28 4.29 14.62
N LYS A 116 -23.68 3.10 14.73
CA LYS A 116 -22.26 2.92 15.03
C LYS A 116 -21.39 3.32 13.83
N LYS A 117 -20.28 4.01 14.11
CA LYS A 117 -19.34 4.42 13.07
C LYS A 117 -18.28 3.35 12.91
N ILE A 118 -18.31 2.63 11.81
CA ILE A 118 -17.33 1.62 11.41
C ILE A 118 -16.76 2.05 10.07
N ALA A 119 -15.45 2.15 9.94
CA ALA A 119 -14.77 2.32 8.67
C ALA A 119 -14.61 0.95 7.98
N PHE A 120 -14.80 0.91 6.68
CA PHE A 120 -14.66 -0.30 5.88
C PHE A 120 -13.49 -0.17 4.93
N ILE A 121 -12.54 -1.09 4.99
CA ILE A 121 -11.29 -1.03 4.21
C ILE A 121 -11.11 -2.34 3.47
N ASP A 122 -10.83 -2.25 2.17
CA ASP A 122 -10.43 -3.40 1.36
C ASP A 122 -8.94 -3.71 1.59
N GLY A 123 -8.66 -4.70 2.40
CA GLY A 123 -7.30 -5.13 2.72
C GLY A 123 -6.56 -5.75 1.54
N TYR A 124 -7.27 -6.29 0.54
CA TYR A 124 -6.64 -6.78 -0.69
C TYR A 124 -6.01 -5.65 -1.50
N ARG A 125 -6.71 -4.52 -1.62
CA ARG A 125 -6.20 -3.33 -2.33
C ARG A 125 -5.16 -2.57 -1.51
N ASN A 126 -5.26 -2.64 -0.19
CA ASN A 126 -4.43 -1.91 0.77
C ASN A 126 -3.45 -2.84 1.51
N GLY A 127 -2.85 -3.81 0.81
CA GLY A 127 -1.99 -4.85 1.40
C GLY A 127 -0.79 -4.30 2.17
N LYS A 128 -0.15 -3.23 1.69
CA LYS A 128 0.96 -2.57 2.40
C LYS A 128 0.52 -1.98 3.75
N MET A 129 -0.70 -1.43 3.82
CA MET A 129 -1.27 -0.94 5.09
C MET A 129 -1.53 -2.09 6.06
N VAL A 130 -2.11 -3.19 5.57
CA VAL A 130 -2.37 -4.40 6.38
C VAL A 130 -1.07 -4.91 7.01
N GLU A 131 0.00 -4.98 6.21
CA GLU A 131 1.34 -5.37 6.67
C GLU A 131 1.90 -4.39 7.71
N LYS A 132 1.83 -3.08 7.46
CA LYS A 132 2.30 -2.04 8.41
C LYS A 132 1.56 -2.07 9.74
N LEU A 133 0.27 -2.40 9.73
CA LEU A 133 -0.53 -2.58 10.93
C LEU A 133 -0.24 -3.91 11.66
N GLY A 134 0.60 -4.78 11.10
CA GLY A 134 0.92 -6.08 11.69
C GLY A 134 -0.24 -7.06 11.65
N ILE A 135 -1.21 -6.87 10.74
CA ILE A 135 -2.37 -7.74 10.58
C ILE A 135 -1.94 -8.95 9.75
N ALA A 136 -1.89 -10.11 10.37
CA ALA A 136 -1.42 -11.34 9.72
C ALA A 136 -2.45 -11.99 8.80
N GLU A 137 -3.74 -11.84 9.11
CA GLU A 137 -4.83 -12.50 8.39
C GLU A 137 -6.09 -11.61 8.32
N LEU A 138 -6.85 -11.76 7.24
CA LEU A 138 -8.16 -11.13 7.04
C LEU A 138 -9.29 -12.17 7.21
N PRO A 139 -10.51 -11.75 7.61
CA PRO A 139 -10.89 -10.39 7.98
C PRO A 139 -10.30 -9.98 9.33
N ALA A 140 -10.11 -8.69 9.53
CA ALA A 140 -9.68 -8.13 10.80
C ALA A 140 -10.55 -6.93 11.19
N ILE A 141 -10.89 -6.83 12.47
CA ILE A 141 -11.50 -5.63 13.04
C ILE A 141 -10.50 -4.99 13.99
N ILE A 142 -10.29 -3.69 13.86
CA ILE A 142 -9.31 -2.94 14.64
C ILE A 142 -9.94 -1.71 15.26
N GLU A 143 -9.44 -1.32 16.41
CA GLU A 143 -9.70 -0.03 17.02
C GLU A 143 -8.42 0.80 17.01
N MET A 144 -8.47 1.97 16.39
CA MET A 144 -7.38 2.93 16.37
C MET A 144 -7.69 4.07 17.33
N LYS A 145 -6.71 4.47 18.14
CA LYS A 145 -6.78 5.65 19.03
C LYS A 145 -5.57 6.53 18.76
N LYS A 146 -5.82 7.76 18.34
CA LYS A 146 -4.77 8.74 18.02
C LYS A 146 -3.70 8.17 17.09
N GLY A 147 -4.14 7.50 16.02
CA GLY A 147 -3.27 6.92 15.02
C GLY A 147 -2.51 5.64 15.45
N THR A 148 -2.80 5.08 16.62
CA THR A 148 -2.19 3.84 17.10
C THR A 148 -3.23 2.76 17.29
N MET A 149 -2.93 1.52 16.89
CA MET A 149 -3.83 0.39 17.09
C MET A 149 -3.92 0.03 18.58
N ALA A 150 -5.10 0.20 19.18
CA ALA A 150 -5.39 -0.08 20.58
C ALA A 150 -5.73 -1.55 20.80
N ARG A 151 -6.55 -2.12 19.91
CA ARG A 151 -6.93 -3.55 19.91
C ARG A 151 -7.28 -4.04 18.52
N SER A 152 -7.20 -5.35 18.34
CA SER A 152 -7.59 -6.02 17.09
C SER A 152 -8.21 -7.37 17.41
N ALA A 153 -9.06 -7.86 16.49
CA ALA A 153 -9.62 -9.21 16.52
C ALA A 153 -9.83 -9.71 15.09
N LYS A 154 -9.99 -11.05 14.95
CA LYS A 154 -10.37 -11.69 13.70
C LYS A 154 -11.83 -12.11 13.81
N PRO A 155 -12.80 -11.36 13.25
CA PRO A 155 -14.20 -11.72 13.30
C PRO A 155 -14.48 -12.87 12.33
N ALA A 156 -15.18 -13.90 12.80
CA ALA A 156 -15.67 -14.99 11.96
C ALA A 156 -17.13 -14.76 11.54
N SER A 157 -17.85 -13.88 12.23
CA SER A 157 -19.27 -13.62 12.04
C SER A 157 -19.61 -12.16 12.34
N ILE A 158 -20.83 -11.76 11.95
CA ILE A 158 -21.38 -10.45 12.32
C ILE A 158 -21.51 -10.27 13.84
N ASP A 159 -21.74 -11.33 14.58
CA ASP A 159 -21.86 -11.25 16.03
C ASP A 159 -20.52 -10.94 16.69
N ASP A 160 -19.41 -11.40 16.13
CA ASP A 160 -18.07 -10.99 16.57
C ASP A 160 -17.82 -9.51 16.33
N VAL A 161 -18.29 -8.98 15.18
CA VAL A 161 -18.22 -7.55 14.87
C VAL A 161 -19.04 -6.74 15.86
N LYS A 162 -20.28 -7.14 16.14
CA LYS A 162 -21.16 -6.48 17.13
C LYS A 162 -20.53 -6.45 18.51
N ASN A 163 -19.99 -7.60 18.97
CA ASN A 163 -19.33 -7.72 20.27
C ASN A 163 -18.08 -6.83 20.38
N PHE A 164 -17.33 -6.68 19.28
CA PHE A 164 -16.15 -5.81 19.26
C PHE A 164 -16.52 -4.33 19.35
N VAL A 165 -17.64 -3.93 18.74
CA VAL A 165 -18.11 -2.53 18.63
C VAL A 165 -18.98 -2.13 19.84
N ALA A 166 -19.46 -3.10 20.62
CA ALA A 166 -20.27 -2.85 21.82
C ALA A 166 -19.50 -2.06 22.88
#